data_9c20bff058d9d45373e95f4c71174f3e
#
_entry.id   9c20bff058d9d45373e95f4c71174f3e
#
_cell.length_a   1.000
_cell.length_b   1.000
_cell.length_c   1.000
_cell.angle_alpha   90.00
_cell.angle_beta   90.00
_cell.angle_gamma   90.00
#
_symmetry.space_group_name_H-M   'P 1'
#
loop_
_entity.id
_entity.type
_entity.pdbx_description
1 polymer ?
#
loop_
_entity_poly.entity_id
_entity_poly.type
_entity_poly.pdbx_seq_one_letter_code
_entity_poly.pdbx_strand_id
1 'polypeptide(L)'
;MKLHELSPAAGSTRDSFRKGRGPGSGNGKTAGKGHKGQNARSGGGVRPGFEGGQIPLYRKLPKRGFNNRFAVNYVIVNVSALNAFEDGAVVDLDALLAKKIVRKSLDGLKVLGNGEITKKLTVKAKVFSATAKEKIEAAGGKIEVV
;
A
#
# COMPACT_ATOMS: atom_id res chain seq x y z
N MET A 1 -8.65 -35.18 14.55
CA MET A 1 -8.27 -34.04 15.41
C MET A 1 -9.13 -34.11 16.67
N LYS A 2 -8.52 -34.19 17.83
CA LYS A 2 -9.23 -34.24 19.12
C LYS A 2 -9.26 -32.84 19.74
N LEU A 3 -10.26 -32.53 20.58
CA LEU A 3 -10.40 -31.19 21.17
C LEU A 3 -9.17 -30.68 21.94
N HIS A 4 -8.44 -31.61 22.60
CA HIS A 4 -7.23 -31.25 23.34
C HIS A 4 -6.00 -30.97 22.44
N GLU A 5 -6.08 -31.34 21.17
CA GLU A 5 -5.02 -31.07 20.17
C GLU A 5 -5.17 -29.69 19.51
N LEU A 6 -6.30 -29.00 19.76
CA LEU A 6 -6.54 -27.68 19.23
C LEU A 6 -5.64 -26.67 19.95
N SER A 7 -4.76 -26.04 19.21
CA SER A 7 -3.91 -24.95 19.67
C SER A 7 -3.95 -23.78 18.69
N PRO A 8 -3.83 -22.55 19.17
CA PRO A 8 -3.70 -21.40 18.28
C PRO A 8 -2.45 -21.54 17.42
N ALA A 9 -2.47 -20.91 16.25
CA ALA A 9 -1.30 -20.86 15.39
C ALA A 9 -0.10 -20.26 16.14
N ALA A 10 1.10 -20.76 15.88
CA ALA A 10 2.32 -20.30 16.53
C ALA A 10 2.48 -18.77 16.32
N GLY A 11 2.70 -18.05 17.43
CA GLY A 11 2.82 -16.58 17.42
C GLY A 11 1.51 -15.80 17.42
N SER A 12 0.33 -16.46 17.35
CA SER A 12 -0.98 -15.77 17.42
C SER A 12 -1.40 -15.39 18.84
N THR A 13 -0.83 -16.04 19.84
CA THR A 13 -1.06 -15.72 21.26
C THR A 13 0.19 -15.12 21.89
N ARG A 14 0.01 -14.16 22.76
CA ARG A 14 1.07 -13.52 23.51
C ARG A 14 0.68 -13.44 24.97
N ASP A 15 1.62 -13.72 25.86
CA ASP A 15 1.40 -13.59 27.30
C ASP A 15 1.02 -12.16 27.67
N SER A 16 -0.01 -12.02 28.51
CA SER A 16 -0.47 -10.70 28.96
C SER A 16 0.54 -10.07 29.91
N PHE A 17 1.12 -8.97 29.50
CA PHE A 17 2.06 -8.21 30.31
C PHE A 17 1.33 -7.11 31.10
N ARG A 18 1.04 -7.38 32.38
CA ARG A 18 0.35 -6.44 33.28
C ARG A 18 1.34 -5.65 34.12
N LYS A 19 1.28 -4.34 34.05
CA LYS A 19 2.11 -3.41 34.82
C LYS A 19 1.43 -3.05 36.15
N GLY A 20 2.24 -2.65 37.16
CA GLY A 20 1.71 -2.19 38.45
C GLY A 20 1.06 -3.31 39.28
N ARG A 21 1.56 -4.57 39.21
CA ARG A 21 1.01 -5.73 39.93
C ARG A 21 2.05 -6.40 40.82
N GLY A 22 2.74 -5.59 41.62
CA GLY A 22 3.76 -6.05 42.56
C GLY A 22 5.18 -6.10 41.99
N PRO A 23 6.19 -6.42 42.83
CA PRO A 23 7.61 -6.30 42.44
C PRO A 23 8.12 -7.46 41.56
N GLY A 24 7.39 -8.57 41.44
CA GLY A 24 7.90 -9.79 40.79
C GLY A 24 8.35 -9.62 39.34
N SER A 25 7.63 -8.82 38.54
CA SER A 25 8.01 -8.55 37.14
C SER A 25 8.98 -7.38 36.96
N GLY A 26 9.40 -6.70 38.03
CA GLY A 26 10.16 -5.46 37.97
C GLY A 26 9.34 -4.21 37.56
N ASN A 27 8.09 -4.37 37.18
CA ASN A 27 7.20 -3.28 36.74
C ASN A 27 6.13 -2.90 37.79
N GLY A 28 6.40 -3.15 39.08
CA GLY A 28 5.45 -2.90 40.17
C GLY A 28 5.29 -1.45 40.51
N LYS A 29 6.30 -0.83 41.12
CA LYS A 29 6.25 0.51 41.73
C LYS A 29 5.93 1.62 40.74
N THR A 30 6.65 1.70 39.63
CA THR A 30 6.51 2.81 38.66
C THR A 30 5.83 2.38 37.36
N ALA A 31 5.45 1.12 37.25
CA ALA A 31 4.78 0.55 36.07
C ALA A 31 5.52 0.82 34.72
N GLY A 32 6.85 0.97 34.77
CA GLY A 32 7.68 1.28 33.59
C GLY A 32 7.68 2.75 33.16
N LYS A 33 7.04 3.65 33.96
CA LYS A 33 6.99 5.10 33.65
C LYS A 33 8.13 5.92 34.25
N GLY A 34 8.94 5.32 35.11
CA GLY A 34 9.98 6.05 35.88
C GLY A 34 9.38 6.85 37.02
N HIS A 35 10.17 7.76 37.61
CA HIS A 35 9.77 8.48 38.81
C HIS A 35 9.00 9.76 38.53
N LYS A 36 9.62 10.78 38.02
CA LYS A 36 9.03 12.11 37.75
C LYS A 36 9.05 12.41 36.26
N GLY A 37 8.30 13.42 35.84
CA GLY A 37 8.25 13.90 34.47
C GLY A 37 6.86 13.91 33.88
N GLN A 38 6.71 14.62 32.80
CA GLN A 38 5.44 14.83 32.11
C GLN A 38 4.84 13.50 31.61
N ASN A 39 5.66 12.59 31.07
CA ASN A 39 5.21 11.31 30.54
C ASN A 39 4.82 10.27 31.62
N ALA A 40 5.19 10.53 32.89
CA ALA A 40 4.88 9.62 34.00
C ALA A 40 3.48 9.83 34.57
N ARG A 41 2.77 10.88 34.23
CA ARG A 41 1.44 11.22 34.75
C ARG A 41 0.32 10.57 33.96
N SER A 42 -0.88 10.51 34.53
CA SER A 42 -2.08 10.13 33.82
C SER A 42 -2.35 11.12 32.69
N GLY A 43 -2.60 10.62 31.47
CA GLY A 43 -2.76 11.48 30.30
C GLY A 43 -1.48 12.24 29.89
N GLY A 44 -0.35 11.98 30.56
CA GLY A 44 0.92 12.60 30.23
C GLY A 44 1.42 12.24 28.85
N GLY A 45 2.09 13.19 28.23
CA GLY A 45 2.69 13.04 26.91
C GLY A 45 2.73 14.39 26.18
N VAL A 46 3.47 14.41 25.12
CA VAL A 46 3.51 15.53 24.18
C VAL A 46 2.97 15.10 22.84
N ARG A 47 2.38 16.01 22.10
CA ARG A 47 1.89 15.75 20.73
C ARG A 47 3.03 15.25 19.83
N PRO A 48 2.77 14.39 18.83
CA PRO A 48 3.76 14.01 17.84
C PRO A 48 4.38 15.23 17.15
N GLY A 49 5.71 15.21 17.00
CA GLY A 49 6.46 16.31 16.39
C GLY A 49 6.69 17.53 17.27
N PHE A 50 6.40 17.43 18.60
CA PHE A 50 6.76 18.49 19.54
C PHE A 50 8.26 18.41 19.90
N GLU A 51 8.97 19.51 19.77
CA GLU A 51 10.43 19.62 19.97
C GLU A 51 10.78 20.52 21.15
N GLY A 52 10.11 20.34 22.29
CA GLY A 52 10.47 21.01 23.54
C GLY A 52 10.33 22.55 23.54
N GLY A 53 9.54 23.12 22.66
CA GLY A 53 9.38 24.58 22.50
C GLY A 53 10.17 25.17 21.33
N GLN A 54 11.13 24.43 20.77
CA GLN A 54 11.74 24.78 19.48
C GLN A 54 10.72 24.65 18.35
N ILE A 55 10.84 25.52 17.34
CA ILE A 55 9.99 25.43 16.15
C ILE A 55 10.25 24.09 15.45
N PRO A 56 9.23 23.22 15.31
CA PRO A 56 9.39 21.90 14.70
C PRO A 56 9.91 21.99 13.26
N LEU A 57 10.66 20.97 12.85
CA LEU A 57 11.31 20.93 11.54
C LEU A 57 10.32 21.18 10.38
N TYR A 58 9.12 20.57 10.42
CA TYR A 58 8.09 20.75 9.39
C TYR A 58 7.59 22.20 9.25
N ARG A 59 7.76 23.06 10.30
CA ARG A 59 7.43 24.49 10.24
C ARG A 59 8.61 25.35 9.81
N LYS A 60 9.84 24.83 9.92
CA LYS A 60 11.05 25.52 9.43
C LYS A 60 11.21 25.42 7.92
N LEU A 61 10.74 24.30 7.34
CA LEU A 61 10.86 24.09 5.90
C LEU A 61 9.90 25.01 5.15
N PRO A 62 10.37 25.71 4.10
CA PRO A 62 9.50 26.51 3.24
C PRO A 62 8.45 25.64 2.55
N LYS A 63 7.27 26.17 2.36
CA LYS A 63 6.25 25.53 1.53
C LYS A 63 6.74 25.49 0.08
N ARG A 64 6.54 24.37 -0.58
CA ARG A 64 6.99 24.14 -1.96
C ARG A 64 5.87 23.50 -2.78
N GLY A 65 5.78 23.93 -4.04
CA GLY A 65 4.88 23.36 -5.02
C GLY A 65 3.44 23.85 -4.91
N PHE A 66 2.62 23.34 -5.78
CA PHE A 66 1.18 23.60 -5.87
C PHE A 66 0.45 22.34 -6.32
N ASN A 67 -0.85 22.26 -6.04
CA ASN A 67 -1.69 21.20 -6.55
C ASN A 67 -2.27 21.60 -7.91
N ASN A 68 -1.96 20.86 -8.96
CA ASN A 68 -2.57 21.03 -10.26
C ASN A 68 -4.00 20.48 -10.23
N ARG A 69 -5.00 21.35 -10.39
CA ARG A 69 -6.43 20.96 -10.43
C ARG A 69 -6.80 20.17 -11.69
N PHE A 70 -6.01 20.30 -12.74
CA PHE A 70 -6.22 19.64 -14.03
C PHE A 70 -5.29 18.43 -14.20
N ALA A 71 -4.74 17.89 -13.12
CA ALA A 71 -3.91 16.70 -13.17
C ALA A 71 -4.77 15.51 -13.61
N VAL A 72 -4.31 14.80 -14.64
CA VAL A 72 -4.91 13.56 -15.11
C VAL A 72 -4.13 12.39 -14.50
N ASN A 73 -4.82 11.57 -13.73
CA ASN A 73 -4.25 10.43 -13.03
C ASN A 73 -4.72 9.12 -13.66
N TYR A 74 -3.83 8.43 -14.35
CA TYR A 74 -4.13 7.14 -14.94
C TYR A 74 -3.87 5.98 -13.98
N VAL A 75 -4.66 4.92 -14.10
CA VAL A 75 -4.31 3.61 -13.55
C VAL A 75 -3.19 3.03 -14.40
N ILE A 76 -2.09 2.66 -13.77
CA ILE A 76 -0.92 2.14 -14.46
C ILE A 76 -0.91 0.62 -14.35
N VAL A 77 -0.77 -0.07 -15.49
CA VAL A 77 -0.62 -1.52 -15.58
C VAL A 77 0.55 -1.86 -16.49
N ASN A 78 1.38 -2.82 -16.10
CA ASN A 78 2.48 -3.31 -16.91
C ASN A 78 2.05 -4.48 -17.78
N VAL A 79 2.70 -4.67 -18.93
CA VAL A 79 2.40 -5.77 -19.87
C VAL A 79 2.53 -7.15 -19.24
N SER A 80 3.41 -7.33 -18.24
CA SER A 80 3.53 -8.60 -17.50
C SER A 80 2.24 -8.99 -16.76
N ALA A 81 1.49 -8.02 -16.24
CA ALA A 81 0.23 -8.28 -15.53
C ALA A 81 -0.89 -8.74 -16.47
N LEU A 82 -0.79 -8.44 -17.77
CA LEU A 82 -1.75 -8.87 -18.77
C LEU A 82 -1.71 -10.37 -19.04
N ASN A 83 -0.62 -11.05 -18.72
CA ASN A 83 -0.52 -12.52 -18.83
C ASN A 83 -1.50 -13.29 -17.94
N ALA A 84 -2.15 -12.61 -17.00
CA ALA A 84 -3.22 -13.20 -16.18
C ALA A 84 -4.52 -13.47 -16.99
N PHE A 85 -4.65 -12.92 -18.19
CA PHE A 85 -5.79 -13.14 -19.05
C PHE A 85 -5.56 -14.33 -20.01
N GLU A 86 -6.65 -14.84 -20.58
CA GLU A 86 -6.60 -15.92 -21.57
C GLU A 86 -6.26 -15.37 -22.96
N ASP A 87 -5.71 -16.21 -23.83
CA ASP A 87 -5.43 -15.84 -25.21
C ASP A 87 -6.70 -15.39 -25.94
N GLY A 88 -6.61 -14.32 -26.71
CA GLY A 88 -7.70 -13.72 -27.44
C GLY A 88 -8.65 -12.85 -26.61
N ALA A 89 -8.45 -12.73 -25.30
CA ALA A 89 -9.31 -11.92 -24.44
C ALA A 89 -9.19 -10.44 -24.76
N VAL A 90 -10.30 -9.73 -24.57
CA VAL A 90 -10.35 -8.25 -24.56
C VAL A 90 -10.07 -7.77 -23.16
N VAL A 91 -9.02 -6.98 -23.00
CA VAL A 91 -8.60 -6.42 -21.71
C VAL A 91 -8.91 -4.94 -21.70
N ASP A 92 -9.94 -4.59 -20.97
CA ASP A 92 -10.33 -3.23 -20.64
C ASP A 92 -10.12 -2.93 -19.13
N LEU A 93 -10.47 -1.73 -18.72
CA LEU A 93 -10.35 -1.34 -17.31
C LEU A 93 -11.25 -2.18 -16.40
N ASP A 94 -12.46 -2.53 -16.86
CA ASP A 94 -13.43 -3.30 -16.09
C ASP A 94 -12.98 -4.75 -15.91
N ALA A 95 -12.40 -5.37 -16.93
CA ALA A 95 -11.78 -6.70 -16.83
C ALA A 95 -10.63 -6.74 -15.82
N LEU A 96 -9.81 -5.67 -15.76
CA LEU A 96 -8.72 -5.53 -14.78
C LEU A 96 -9.24 -5.36 -13.35
N LEU A 97 -10.34 -4.63 -13.17
CA LEU A 97 -11.03 -4.49 -11.87
C LEU A 97 -11.65 -5.81 -11.42
N ALA A 98 -12.33 -6.54 -12.32
CA ALA A 98 -12.94 -7.85 -12.04
C ALA A 98 -11.89 -8.88 -11.57
N LYS A 99 -10.71 -8.89 -12.19
CA LYS A 99 -9.56 -9.73 -11.77
C LYS A 99 -8.76 -9.17 -10.59
N LYS A 100 -9.16 -8.01 -10.02
CA LYS A 100 -8.48 -7.34 -8.91
C LYS A 100 -7.00 -7.01 -9.16
N ILE A 101 -6.59 -6.89 -10.42
CA ILE A 101 -5.25 -6.44 -10.81
C ILE A 101 -5.10 -4.95 -10.47
N VAL A 102 -6.17 -4.20 -10.68
CA VAL A 102 -6.29 -2.80 -10.26
C VAL A 102 -7.46 -2.65 -9.27
N ARG A 103 -7.40 -1.60 -8.44
CA ARG A 103 -8.39 -1.36 -7.38
C ARG A 103 -9.26 -0.13 -7.61
N LYS A 104 -8.86 0.75 -8.51
CA LYS A 104 -9.52 2.05 -8.77
C LYS A 104 -9.56 2.27 -10.27
N SER A 105 -10.56 3.01 -10.74
CA SER A 105 -10.68 3.35 -12.17
C SER A 105 -9.95 4.64 -12.54
N LEU A 106 -9.80 5.59 -11.64
CA LEU A 106 -9.21 6.93 -11.90
C LEU A 106 -9.70 7.53 -13.23
N ASP A 107 -8.83 8.26 -13.95
CA ASP A 107 -9.16 8.95 -15.20
C ASP A 107 -8.98 8.07 -16.46
N GLY A 108 -8.64 6.80 -16.29
CA GLY A 108 -8.48 5.81 -17.34
C GLY A 108 -7.25 4.92 -17.15
N LEU A 109 -7.03 4.02 -18.09
CA LEU A 109 -5.97 3.04 -18.10
C LEU A 109 -4.75 3.53 -18.89
N LYS A 110 -3.55 3.33 -18.34
CA LYS A 110 -2.27 3.50 -19.01
C LYS A 110 -1.46 2.22 -18.96
N VAL A 111 -1.04 1.72 -20.10
CA VAL A 111 -0.24 0.48 -20.19
C VAL A 111 1.23 0.81 -20.40
N LEU A 112 2.09 0.23 -19.56
CA LEU A 112 3.54 0.38 -19.59
C LEU A 112 4.23 -0.94 -20.00
N GLY A 113 5.38 -0.82 -20.65
CA GLY A 113 6.11 -1.94 -21.27
C GLY A 113 7.01 -2.75 -20.33
N ASN A 114 6.82 -2.69 -18.99
CA ASN A 114 7.65 -3.49 -18.09
C ASN A 114 7.23 -4.96 -18.07
N GLY A 115 8.22 -5.84 -18.17
CA GLY A 115 8.05 -7.29 -18.28
C GLY A 115 7.82 -7.76 -19.72
N GLU A 116 7.43 -9.02 -19.87
CA GLU A 116 7.15 -9.66 -21.16
C GLU A 116 5.69 -10.07 -21.25
N ILE A 117 5.14 -10.06 -22.45
CA ILE A 117 3.82 -10.58 -22.78
C ILE A 117 3.98 -11.79 -23.69
N THR A 118 3.31 -12.89 -23.35
CA THR A 118 3.37 -14.15 -24.13
C THR A 118 2.05 -14.48 -24.81
N LYS A 119 1.01 -13.68 -24.54
CA LYS A 119 -0.35 -13.95 -24.98
C LYS A 119 -0.83 -12.92 -26.00
N LYS A 120 -1.65 -13.37 -26.92
CA LYS A 120 -2.32 -12.51 -27.94
C LYS A 120 -3.55 -11.89 -27.31
N LEU A 121 -3.51 -10.61 -26.99
CA LEU A 121 -4.60 -9.90 -26.32
C LEU A 121 -5.05 -8.68 -27.12
N THR A 122 -6.33 -8.34 -27.01
CA THR A 122 -6.83 -7.04 -27.47
C THR A 122 -6.91 -6.12 -26.27
N VAL A 123 -6.06 -5.10 -26.22
CA VAL A 123 -5.94 -4.21 -25.05
C VAL A 123 -6.56 -2.86 -25.35
N LYS A 124 -7.57 -2.47 -24.55
CA LYS A 124 -8.25 -1.16 -24.63
C LYS A 124 -7.76 -0.25 -23.51
N ALA A 125 -7.09 0.86 -23.85
CA ALA A 125 -6.62 1.83 -22.89
C ALA A 125 -6.53 3.24 -23.46
N LYS A 126 -6.53 4.25 -22.58
CA LYS A 126 -6.37 5.66 -22.99
C LYS A 126 -4.96 5.97 -23.47
N VAL A 127 -3.96 5.38 -22.85
CA VAL A 127 -2.56 5.69 -23.15
C VAL A 127 -1.71 4.43 -23.12
N PHE A 128 -0.80 4.31 -24.07
CA PHE A 128 0.22 3.26 -24.14
C PHE A 128 1.61 3.90 -24.22
N SER A 129 2.60 3.31 -23.56
CA SER A 129 4.00 3.65 -23.84
C SER A 129 4.47 3.04 -25.16
N ALA A 130 5.49 3.62 -25.81
CA ALA A 130 6.05 3.10 -27.05
C ALA A 130 6.47 1.62 -26.90
N THR A 131 7.22 1.32 -25.83
CA THR A 131 7.65 -0.04 -25.51
C THR A 131 6.50 -1.02 -25.23
N ALA A 132 5.36 -0.56 -24.70
CA ALA A 132 4.19 -1.42 -24.50
C ALA A 132 3.52 -1.76 -25.83
N LYS A 133 3.41 -0.79 -26.74
CA LYS A 133 2.87 -1.01 -28.10
C LYS A 133 3.68 -2.06 -28.84
N GLU A 134 4.99 -1.87 -28.93
CA GLU A 134 5.91 -2.80 -29.59
C GLU A 134 5.78 -4.22 -29.04
N LYS A 135 5.72 -4.40 -27.72
CA LYS A 135 5.60 -5.72 -27.11
C LYS A 135 4.25 -6.39 -27.35
N ILE A 136 3.16 -5.64 -27.31
CA ILE A 136 1.81 -6.18 -27.58
C ILE A 136 1.67 -6.58 -29.04
N GLU A 137 2.16 -5.76 -29.96
CA GLU A 137 2.16 -6.04 -31.40
C GLU A 137 3.08 -7.21 -31.75
N ALA A 138 4.29 -7.29 -31.16
CA ALA A 138 5.21 -8.40 -31.34
C ALA A 138 4.62 -9.74 -30.86
N ALA A 139 3.80 -9.74 -29.80
CA ALA A 139 3.08 -10.91 -29.35
C ALA A 139 1.84 -11.25 -30.24
N GLY A 140 1.56 -10.44 -31.26
CA GLY A 140 0.39 -10.61 -32.13
C GLY A 140 -0.93 -10.13 -31.54
N GLY A 141 -0.88 -9.28 -30.53
CA GLY A 141 -2.03 -8.61 -29.92
C GLY A 141 -2.50 -7.39 -30.69
N LYS A 142 -3.67 -6.84 -30.31
CA LYS A 142 -4.24 -5.61 -30.87
C LYS A 142 -4.33 -4.53 -29.80
N ILE A 143 -4.16 -3.28 -30.23
CA ILE A 143 -4.23 -2.09 -29.38
C ILE A 143 -5.42 -1.24 -29.83
N GLU A 144 -6.28 -0.87 -28.88
CA GLU A 144 -7.38 0.06 -29.10
C GLU A 144 -7.26 1.23 -28.11
N VAL A 145 -7.20 2.45 -28.65
CA VAL A 145 -7.18 3.67 -27.84
C VAL A 145 -8.61 4.17 -27.67
N VAL A 146 -9.03 4.36 -26.40
CA VAL A 146 -10.40 4.71 -26.01
C VAL A 146 -10.43 6.12 -25.40
#